data_42a280816f60a9d3d17968b78ae87930
#
_entry.id   42a280816f60a9d3d17968b78ae87930
#
_cell.length_a   1.000
_cell.length_b   1.000
_cell.length_c   1.000
_cell.angle_alpha   90.00
_cell.angle_beta   90.00
_cell.angle_gamma   90.00
#
_symmetry.space_group_name_H-M   'P 1'
#
loop_
_entity.id
_entity.type
_entity.pdbx_description
1 polymer ?
#
loop_
_entity_poly.entity_id
_entity_poly.type
_entity_poly.pdbx_seq_one_letter_code
_entity_poly.pdbx_strand_id
1 'polypeptide(L)'
;PEVAIKVLVGLNVDKATFGLTEFGDNEGHLSDEERTYRFFRSVERSLNSEDFDTEEFYRQVKYFIQLIRNNKLIIRKTYNPNHAKVYIFKLNEGQVARNKLFITGSSNLTRAGLTTQEEFNVEISDFGFDDAEAYFDTLWGEAVKITEDDLTKRKLIEVVETKTLIKDISPFEAFVLVLKTYLDSFDKKEVGQSLVKVLEENGYTPYKYQLDAVEQALAII
;
A
#
# COMPACT_ATOMS: atom_id res chain seq x y z
N PRO A 1 -20.32 17.84 -4.62
CA PRO A 1 -19.95 17.35 -5.95
C PRO A 1 -19.66 15.87 -5.86
N GLU A 2 -20.17 15.12 -6.84
CA GLU A 2 -19.88 13.70 -6.92
C GLU A 2 -18.49 13.52 -7.56
N VAL A 3 -17.55 12.95 -6.83
CA VAL A 3 -16.20 12.68 -7.33
C VAL A 3 -16.09 11.19 -7.63
N ALA A 4 -15.69 10.85 -8.84
CA ALA A 4 -15.33 9.50 -9.24
C ALA A 4 -13.84 9.48 -9.62
N ILE A 5 -13.09 8.57 -9.04
CA ILE A 5 -11.66 8.41 -9.26
C ILE A 5 -11.41 7.05 -9.91
N LYS A 6 -10.76 7.04 -11.07
CA LYS A 6 -10.32 5.83 -11.77
C LYS A 6 -8.79 5.74 -11.71
N VAL A 7 -8.28 4.62 -11.28
CA VAL A 7 -6.83 4.37 -11.17
C VAL A 7 -6.42 3.15 -11.96
N LEU A 8 -5.48 3.33 -12.90
CA LEU A 8 -4.80 2.23 -13.58
C LEU A 8 -3.44 2.00 -12.92
N VAL A 9 -3.23 0.81 -12.42
CA VAL A 9 -1.94 0.40 -11.87
C VAL A 9 -1.12 -0.25 -12.98
N GLY A 10 -0.08 0.46 -13.43
CA GLY A 10 0.75 0.06 -14.57
C GLY A 10 1.91 -0.86 -14.19
N LEU A 11 2.55 -0.61 -13.05
CA LEU A 11 3.69 -1.36 -12.55
C LEU A 11 3.38 -2.05 -11.23
N ASN A 12 4.17 -3.06 -10.92
CA ASN A 12 4.20 -3.61 -9.57
C ASN A 12 5.20 -2.80 -8.73
N VAL A 13 5.02 -2.85 -7.41
CA VAL A 13 5.91 -2.19 -6.45
C VAL A 13 6.58 -3.24 -5.59
N ASP A 14 7.88 -3.12 -5.38
CA ASP A 14 8.64 -4.00 -4.50
C ASP A 14 9.52 -3.20 -3.55
N LYS A 15 9.84 -3.77 -2.39
CA LYS A 15 10.81 -3.20 -1.47
C LYS A 15 12.20 -3.70 -1.88
N ALA A 16 13.00 -2.82 -2.49
CA ALA A 16 14.40 -3.08 -2.73
C ALA A 16 15.25 -2.68 -1.51
N THR A 17 16.54 -3.03 -1.53
CA THR A 17 17.50 -2.76 -0.45
C THR A 17 17.57 -1.29 -0.01
N PHE A 18 17.15 -0.36 -0.86
CA PHE A 18 17.22 1.08 -0.64
C PHE A 18 15.86 1.81 -0.72
N GLY A 19 14.74 1.08 -0.63
CA GLY A 19 13.41 1.67 -0.66
C GLY A 19 12.41 0.93 -1.54
N LEU A 20 11.28 1.58 -1.83
CA LEU A 20 10.26 1.06 -2.75
C LEU A 20 10.72 1.29 -4.19
N THR A 21 10.70 0.24 -5.00
CA THR A 21 11.00 0.30 -6.43
C THR A 21 9.81 -0.21 -7.24
N GLU A 22 9.56 0.43 -8.36
CA GLU A 22 8.59 -0.03 -9.34
C GLU A 22 9.28 -0.96 -10.34
N PHE A 23 8.63 -2.05 -10.69
CA PHE A 23 9.15 -2.98 -11.69
C PHE A 23 8.07 -3.45 -12.66
N GLY A 24 8.48 -3.76 -13.87
CA GLY A 24 7.66 -4.38 -14.91
C GLY A 24 8.28 -5.69 -15.36
N ASP A 25 7.60 -6.78 -15.08
CA ASP A 25 7.93 -8.09 -15.65
C ASP A 25 7.22 -8.26 -17.01
N ASN A 26 7.73 -9.19 -17.83
CA ASN A 26 7.00 -9.59 -19.03
C ASN A 26 5.75 -10.40 -18.61
N GLU A 27 4.63 -9.72 -18.46
CA GLU A 27 3.38 -10.29 -17.98
C GLU A 27 2.48 -10.85 -19.10
N GLY A 28 2.95 -10.86 -20.35
CA GLY A 28 2.13 -11.22 -21.53
C GLY A 28 1.53 -12.62 -21.50
N HIS A 29 2.06 -13.54 -20.68
CA HIS A 29 1.58 -14.93 -20.56
C HIS A 29 0.78 -15.20 -19.27
N LEU A 30 0.58 -14.20 -18.41
CA LEU A 30 -0.10 -14.40 -17.13
C LEU A 30 -1.62 -14.39 -17.32
N SER A 31 -2.31 -15.22 -16.53
CA SER A 31 -3.76 -15.13 -16.38
C SER A 31 -4.18 -13.91 -15.54
N ASP A 32 -5.47 -13.57 -15.54
CA ASP A 32 -6.02 -12.49 -14.71
C ASP A 32 -5.84 -12.77 -13.22
N GLU A 33 -5.95 -14.04 -12.81
CA GLU A 33 -5.74 -14.49 -11.45
C GLU A 33 -4.28 -14.28 -11.02
N GLU A 34 -3.32 -14.61 -11.88
CA GLU A 34 -1.89 -14.42 -11.60
C GLU A 34 -1.53 -12.93 -11.51
N ARG A 35 -2.08 -12.09 -12.41
CA ARG A 35 -1.92 -10.62 -12.35
C ARG A 35 -2.51 -10.06 -11.05
N THR A 36 -3.69 -10.50 -10.70
CA THR A 36 -4.35 -10.12 -9.45
C THR A 36 -3.52 -10.55 -8.25
N TYR A 37 -2.99 -11.78 -8.24
CA TYR A 37 -2.11 -12.25 -7.18
C TYR A 37 -0.84 -11.40 -7.05
N ARG A 38 -0.15 -11.10 -8.16
CA ARG A 38 1.04 -10.23 -8.16
C ARG A 38 0.71 -8.82 -7.66
N PHE A 39 -0.43 -8.27 -8.06
CA PHE A 39 -0.91 -6.99 -7.56
C PHE A 39 -1.07 -7.00 -6.03
N PHE A 40 -1.71 -8.01 -5.46
CA PHE A 40 -1.85 -8.13 -4.01
C PHE A 40 -0.51 -8.28 -3.29
N ARG A 41 0.39 -9.09 -3.82
CA ARG A 41 1.74 -9.22 -3.27
C ARG A 41 2.50 -7.90 -3.28
N SER A 42 2.33 -7.10 -4.33
CA SER A 42 2.90 -5.76 -4.42
C SER A 42 2.32 -4.82 -3.36
N VAL A 43 1.00 -4.82 -3.17
CA VAL A 43 0.32 -4.04 -2.12
C VAL A 43 0.81 -4.44 -0.73
N GLU A 44 0.85 -5.74 -0.43
CA GLU A 44 1.34 -6.25 0.87
C GLU A 44 2.77 -5.80 1.16
N ARG A 45 3.67 -5.89 0.16
CA ARG A 45 5.07 -5.46 0.31
C ARG A 45 5.17 -3.96 0.57
N SER A 46 4.39 -3.16 -0.16
CA SER A 46 4.35 -1.72 0.04
C SER A 46 3.89 -1.33 1.45
N LEU A 47 2.86 -2.00 1.96
CA LEU A 47 2.31 -1.71 3.29
C LEU A 47 3.19 -2.17 4.45
N ASN A 48 4.13 -3.09 4.22
CA ASN A 48 5.10 -3.53 5.23
C ASN A 48 6.31 -2.58 5.37
N SER A 49 6.29 -1.42 4.74
CA SER A 49 7.35 -0.41 4.84
C SER A 49 7.16 0.43 6.11
N GLU A 50 8.23 0.63 6.88
CA GLU A 50 8.22 1.45 8.11
C GLU A 50 7.88 2.92 7.85
N ASP A 51 8.03 3.38 6.59
CA ASP A 51 7.73 4.76 6.17
C ASP A 51 6.24 5.12 6.30
N PHE A 52 5.36 4.13 6.50
CA PHE A 52 3.91 4.30 6.58
C PHE A 52 3.34 4.20 8.00
N ASP A 53 4.16 4.07 9.03
CA ASP A 53 3.70 3.95 10.41
C ASP A 53 3.47 5.33 11.06
N THR A 54 2.52 6.09 10.53
CA THR A 54 2.12 7.40 11.04
C THR A 54 0.60 7.51 11.20
N GLU A 55 0.14 8.30 12.20
CA GLU A 55 -1.29 8.57 12.41
C GLU A 55 -1.95 9.15 11.16
N GLU A 56 -1.24 10.04 10.44
CA GLU A 56 -1.73 10.62 9.20
C GLU A 56 -1.97 9.56 8.13
N PHE A 57 -1.05 8.61 7.98
CA PHE A 57 -1.19 7.50 7.04
C PHE A 57 -2.43 6.65 7.38
N TYR A 58 -2.63 6.27 8.64
CA TYR A 58 -3.80 5.50 9.05
C TYR A 58 -5.11 6.22 8.76
N ARG A 59 -5.17 7.53 8.95
CA ARG A 59 -6.34 8.35 8.60
C ARG A 59 -6.60 8.36 7.09
N GLN A 60 -5.54 8.49 6.29
CA GLN A 60 -5.62 8.44 4.83
C GLN A 60 -6.08 7.07 4.34
N VAL A 61 -5.59 5.98 4.93
CA VAL A 61 -6.01 4.62 4.61
C VAL A 61 -7.48 4.38 4.92
N LYS A 62 -8.00 4.86 6.05
CA LYS A 62 -9.45 4.79 6.36
C LYS A 62 -10.28 5.49 5.26
N TYR A 63 -9.86 6.66 4.85
CA TYR A 63 -10.52 7.40 3.77
C TYR A 63 -10.44 6.66 2.43
N PHE A 64 -9.29 6.11 2.09
CA PHE A 64 -9.09 5.27 0.90
C PHE A 64 -10.05 4.07 0.87
N ILE A 65 -10.17 3.34 1.98
CA ILE A 65 -11.11 2.22 2.11
C ILE A 65 -12.56 2.69 1.93
N GLN A 66 -12.94 3.83 2.49
CA GLN A 66 -14.27 4.39 2.32
C GLN A 66 -14.56 4.75 0.85
N LEU A 67 -13.60 5.29 0.13
CA LEU A 67 -13.75 5.59 -1.30
C LEU A 67 -13.98 4.31 -2.12
N ILE A 68 -13.26 3.23 -1.82
CA ILE A 68 -13.44 1.92 -2.46
C ILE A 68 -14.81 1.33 -2.13
N ARG A 69 -15.19 1.32 -0.85
CA ARG A 69 -16.50 0.79 -0.40
C ARG A 69 -17.67 1.49 -1.08
N ASN A 70 -17.57 2.80 -1.25
CA ASN A 70 -18.58 3.64 -1.85
C ASN A 70 -18.50 3.69 -3.40
N ASN A 71 -17.65 2.88 -4.04
CA ASN A 71 -17.41 2.87 -5.48
C ASN A 71 -16.98 4.25 -6.05
N LYS A 72 -16.42 5.10 -5.22
CA LYS A 72 -15.85 6.40 -5.65
C LYS A 72 -14.42 6.30 -6.12
N LEU A 73 -13.72 5.26 -5.72
CA LEU A 73 -12.39 4.89 -6.20
C LEU A 73 -12.46 3.51 -6.85
N ILE A 74 -12.17 3.47 -8.14
CA ILE A 74 -12.15 2.26 -8.94
C ILE A 74 -10.73 2.00 -9.38
N ILE A 75 -10.21 0.79 -9.11
CA ILE A 75 -8.85 0.39 -9.41
C ILE A 75 -8.88 -0.77 -10.40
N ARG A 76 -8.07 -0.65 -11.46
CA ARG A 76 -7.78 -1.73 -12.40
C ARG A 76 -6.26 -1.89 -12.57
N LYS A 77 -5.80 -3.10 -12.87
CA LYS A 77 -4.41 -3.42 -13.19
C LYS A 77 -4.25 -3.59 -14.70
N THR A 78 -3.32 -2.89 -15.32
CA THR A 78 -3.04 -3.05 -16.75
C THR A 78 -2.53 -4.45 -17.07
N TYR A 79 -2.82 -4.92 -18.27
CA TYR A 79 -2.34 -6.22 -18.78
C TYR A 79 -0.83 -6.24 -18.90
N ASN A 80 -0.28 -5.23 -19.57
CA ASN A 80 1.14 -5.07 -19.75
C ASN A 80 1.70 -4.03 -18.79
N PRO A 81 2.98 -4.12 -18.42
CA PRO A 81 3.65 -3.09 -17.66
C PRO A 81 3.49 -1.74 -18.35
N ASN A 82 3.08 -0.73 -17.60
CA ASN A 82 2.89 0.63 -18.12
C ASN A 82 3.52 1.63 -17.16
N HIS A 83 4.42 2.46 -17.65
CA HIS A 83 5.15 3.46 -16.88
C HIS A 83 4.69 4.89 -17.18
N ALA A 84 3.59 5.08 -17.89
CA ALA A 84 3.04 6.39 -18.15
C ALA A 84 2.56 7.07 -16.84
N LYS A 85 2.87 8.34 -16.70
CA LYS A 85 2.40 9.20 -15.63
C LYS A 85 1.44 10.20 -16.26
N VAL A 86 0.16 9.85 -16.27
CA VAL A 86 -0.91 10.66 -16.87
C VAL A 86 -2.01 10.86 -15.84
N TYR A 87 -2.33 12.10 -15.54
CA TYR A 87 -3.38 12.49 -14.61
C TYR A 87 -4.41 13.31 -15.36
N ILE A 88 -5.62 12.78 -15.50
CA ILE A 88 -6.72 13.38 -16.26
C ILE A 88 -7.76 13.93 -15.30
N PHE A 89 -8.10 15.19 -15.45
CA PHE A 89 -9.10 15.88 -14.63
C PHE A 89 -10.24 16.36 -15.50
N LYS A 90 -11.47 15.99 -15.11
CA LYS A 90 -12.71 16.50 -15.68
C LYS A 90 -13.51 17.17 -14.57
N LEU A 91 -13.81 18.44 -14.75
CA LEU A 91 -14.64 19.22 -13.83
C LEU A 91 -16.05 19.33 -14.39
N ASN A 92 -17.02 19.48 -13.51
CA ASN A 92 -18.42 19.66 -13.94
C ASN A 92 -18.58 20.91 -14.79
N GLU A 93 -19.33 20.79 -15.86
CA GLU A 93 -19.64 21.90 -16.75
C GLU A 93 -20.32 23.05 -15.98
N GLY A 94 -19.88 24.28 -16.22
CA GLY A 94 -20.45 25.49 -15.63
C GLY A 94 -19.75 26.05 -14.41
N GLN A 95 -18.73 25.37 -13.84
CA GLN A 95 -18.01 25.90 -12.67
C GLN A 95 -16.72 26.63 -12.99
N VAL A 96 -16.10 26.37 -14.15
CA VAL A 96 -14.79 26.94 -14.55
C VAL A 96 -14.70 27.11 -16.07
N ALA A 97 -13.97 28.12 -16.51
CA ALA A 97 -13.72 28.37 -17.93
C ALA A 97 -12.97 27.22 -18.63
N ARG A 98 -12.18 26.45 -17.86
CA ARG A 98 -11.47 25.24 -18.32
C ARG A 98 -11.91 24.06 -17.46
N ASN A 99 -12.70 23.17 -18.04
CA ASN A 99 -13.28 22.02 -17.35
C ASN A 99 -12.53 20.70 -17.62
N LYS A 100 -11.51 20.71 -18.47
CA LYS A 100 -10.71 19.56 -18.85
C LYS A 100 -9.23 19.96 -18.84
N LEU A 101 -8.43 19.14 -18.20
CA LEU A 101 -6.97 19.24 -18.25
C LEU A 101 -6.32 17.88 -17.98
N PHE A 102 -5.11 17.68 -18.46
CA PHE A 102 -4.31 16.56 -18.03
C PHE A 102 -2.88 17.00 -17.68
N ILE A 103 -2.26 16.26 -16.79
CA ILE A 103 -0.87 16.44 -16.40
C ILE A 103 -0.11 15.19 -16.81
N THR A 104 1.05 15.38 -17.42
CA THR A 104 1.98 14.29 -17.74
C THR A 104 3.41 14.73 -17.46
N GLY A 105 4.29 13.76 -17.20
CA GLY A 105 5.69 14.06 -16.88
C GLY A 105 6.41 12.88 -16.27
N SER A 106 7.41 13.17 -15.44
CA SER A 106 8.22 12.16 -14.78
C SER A 106 7.67 11.72 -13.41
N SER A 107 6.83 12.54 -12.77
CA SER A 107 6.34 12.31 -11.41
C SER A 107 5.43 11.10 -11.30
N ASN A 108 5.80 10.16 -10.44
CA ASN A 108 4.87 9.14 -9.95
C ASN A 108 3.94 9.71 -8.86
N LEU A 109 2.77 9.12 -8.67
CA LEU A 109 1.86 9.45 -7.57
C LEU A 109 2.38 8.87 -6.25
N THR A 110 3.59 9.26 -5.87
CA THR A 110 4.27 8.90 -4.63
C THR A 110 4.63 10.16 -3.85
N ARG A 111 4.85 10.03 -2.54
CA ARG A 111 5.29 11.16 -1.73
C ARG A 111 6.60 11.74 -2.28
N ALA A 112 7.57 10.89 -2.62
CA ALA A 112 8.85 11.32 -3.17
C ALA A 112 8.68 12.07 -4.50
N GLY A 113 7.92 11.51 -5.46
CA GLY A 113 7.66 12.14 -6.75
C GLY A 113 6.86 13.43 -6.69
N LEU A 114 6.09 13.65 -5.61
CA LEU A 114 5.28 14.86 -5.43
C LEU A 114 5.95 15.94 -4.56
N THR A 115 6.99 15.60 -3.78
CA THR A 115 7.52 16.53 -2.77
C THR A 115 9.04 16.65 -2.68
N THR A 116 9.80 15.56 -2.92
CA THR A 116 11.24 15.51 -2.59
C THR A 116 12.15 15.23 -3.78
N GLN A 117 11.62 14.68 -4.88
CA GLN A 117 12.39 14.45 -6.10
C GLN A 117 12.27 15.64 -7.05
N GLU A 118 13.33 15.94 -7.79
CA GLU A 118 13.26 16.89 -8.90
C GLU A 118 12.52 16.24 -10.07
N GLU A 119 11.35 16.75 -10.37
CA GLU A 119 10.45 16.20 -11.38
C GLU A 119 10.01 17.29 -12.35
N PHE A 120 9.78 16.89 -13.59
CA PHE A 120 9.24 17.76 -14.62
C PHE A 120 7.86 17.28 -15.05
N ASN A 121 6.86 18.12 -14.84
CA ASN A 121 5.49 17.87 -15.24
C ASN A 121 4.96 19.00 -16.11
N VAL A 122 4.10 18.66 -17.05
CA VAL A 122 3.42 19.59 -17.93
C VAL A 122 1.92 19.47 -17.74
N GLU A 123 1.27 20.60 -17.43
CA GLU A 123 -0.19 20.71 -17.45
C GLU A 123 -0.64 21.16 -18.83
N ILE A 124 -1.57 20.45 -19.43
CA ILE A 124 -2.10 20.71 -20.76
C ILE A 124 -3.62 20.81 -20.68
N SER A 125 -4.15 21.91 -21.15
CA SER A 125 -5.60 22.20 -21.11
C SER A 125 -6.20 22.58 -22.46
N ASP A 126 -5.37 22.87 -23.47
CA ASP A 126 -5.81 23.48 -24.71
C ASP A 126 -5.82 22.48 -25.90
N PHE A 127 -5.02 21.40 -25.83
CA PHE A 127 -4.93 20.38 -26.88
C PHE A 127 -4.54 19.02 -26.30
N GLY A 128 -4.74 17.94 -27.08
CA GLY A 128 -4.30 16.57 -26.69
C GLY A 128 -5.07 15.93 -25.55
N PHE A 129 -6.09 16.62 -24.97
CA PHE A 129 -6.90 16.04 -23.90
C PHE A 129 -7.64 14.78 -24.37
N ASP A 130 -8.27 14.86 -25.52
CA ASP A 130 -9.05 13.74 -26.08
C ASP A 130 -8.13 12.56 -26.43
N ASP A 131 -6.89 12.80 -26.84
CA ASP A 131 -5.88 11.75 -27.07
C ASP A 131 -5.44 11.10 -25.75
N ALA A 132 -5.20 11.89 -24.70
CA ALA A 132 -4.87 11.37 -23.38
C ALA A 132 -6.02 10.57 -22.78
N GLU A 133 -7.25 11.03 -22.96
CA GLU A 133 -8.46 10.31 -22.54
C GLU A 133 -8.63 9.00 -23.32
N ALA A 134 -8.51 9.02 -24.65
CA ALA A 134 -8.61 7.83 -25.48
C ALA A 134 -7.55 6.79 -25.15
N TYR A 135 -6.31 7.24 -24.86
CA TYR A 135 -5.24 6.37 -24.38
C TYR A 135 -5.62 5.70 -23.05
N PHE A 136 -6.09 6.48 -22.09
CA PHE A 136 -6.53 5.95 -20.81
C PHE A 136 -7.70 4.97 -20.96
N ASP A 137 -8.73 5.34 -21.73
CA ASP A 137 -9.92 4.52 -21.89
C ASP A 137 -9.63 3.20 -22.61
N THR A 138 -8.69 3.18 -23.57
CA THR A 138 -8.22 1.95 -24.22
C THR A 138 -7.61 1.01 -23.19
N LEU A 139 -6.66 1.48 -22.41
CA LEU A 139 -6.04 0.66 -21.34
C LEU A 139 -7.04 0.25 -20.28
N TRP A 140 -7.97 1.14 -19.94
CA TRP A 140 -9.02 0.87 -18.98
C TRP A 140 -9.96 -0.24 -19.43
N GLY A 141 -10.31 -0.27 -20.71
CA GLY A 141 -11.18 -1.29 -21.30
C GLY A 141 -10.60 -2.70 -21.21
N GLU A 142 -9.28 -2.83 -21.38
CA GLU A 142 -8.58 -4.10 -21.37
C GLU A 142 -8.13 -4.54 -19.95
N ALA A 143 -8.03 -3.61 -19.02
CA ALA A 143 -7.43 -3.84 -17.71
C ALA A 143 -8.22 -4.79 -16.80
N VAL A 144 -7.51 -5.56 -15.99
CA VAL A 144 -8.07 -6.47 -14.99
C VAL A 144 -8.78 -5.68 -13.89
N LYS A 145 -10.04 -6.04 -13.61
CA LYS A 145 -10.89 -5.39 -12.62
C LYS A 145 -10.48 -5.80 -11.21
N ILE A 146 -10.04 -4.85 -10.40
CA ILE A 146 -9.64 -5.11 -9.01
C ILE A 146 -10.77 -4.77 -8.04
N THR A 147 -11.33 -3.56 -8.10
CA THR A 147 -12.36 -3.11 -7.14
C THR A 147 -13.79 -3.21 -7.68
N GLU A 148 -13.97 -3.59 -8.93
CA GLU A 148 -15.28 -3.84 -9.54
C GLU A 148 -15.73 -5.30 -9.36
N ASP A 149 -14.81 -6.23 -9.13
CA ASP A 149 -15.10 -7.58 -8.71
C ASP A 149 -15.24 -7.62 -7.18
N ASP A 150 -16.37 -8.12 -6.70
CA ASP A 150 -16.72 -8.10 -5.27
C ASP A 150 -15.79 -8.94 -4.40
N LEU A 151 -15.25 -10.04 -4.92
CA LEU A 151 -14.34 -10.91 -4.18
C LEU A 151 -12.98 -10.26 -4.04
N THR A 152 -12.44 -9.77 -5.15
CA THR A 152 -11.15 -9.09 -5.23
C THR A 152 -11.16 -7.79 -4.43
N LYS A 153 -12.26 -7.03 -4.52
CA LYS A 153 -12.49 -5.81 -3.72
C LYS A 153 -12.44 -6.08 -2.23
N ARG A 154 -13.17 -7.10 -1.75
CA ARG A 154 -13.16 -7.49 -0.33
C ARG A 154 -11.78 -7.91 0.12
N LYS A 155 -11.08 -8.71 -0.68
CA LYS A 155 -9.71 -9.14 -0.39
C LYS A 155 -8.73 -7.95 -0.31
N LEU A 156 -8.85 -6.97 -1.21
CA LEU A 156 -8.03 -5.76 -1.15
C LEU A 156 -8.25 -4.99 0.16
N ILE A 157 -9.51 -4.77 0.53
CA ILE A 157 -9.86 -4.08 1.78
C ILE A 157 -9.31 -4.86 2.98
N GLU A 158 -9.49 -6.18 3.02
CA GLU A 158 -8.99 -7.03 4.11
C GLU A 158 -7.46 -6.97 4.23
N VAL A 159 -6.74 -7.06 3.14
CA VAL A 159 -5.27 -6.92 3.12
C VAL A 159 -4.85 -5.58 3.67
N VAL A 160 -5.46 -4.49 3.20
CA VAL A 160 -5.14 -3.13 3.65
C VAL A 160 -5.48 -2.97 5.13
N GLU A 161 -6.66 -3.37 5.58
CA GLU A 161 -7.09 -3.28 6.98
C GLU A 161 -6.19 -4.09 7.92
N THR A 162 -5.81 -5.30 7.51
CA THR A 162 -4.98 -6.19 8.32
C THR A 162 -3.54 -5.67 8.43
N LYS A 163 -2.98 -5.19 7.31
CA LYS A 163 -1.57 -4.71 7.29
C LYS A 163 -1.40 -3.34 7.93
N THR A 164 -2.44 -2.53 7.95
CA THR A 164 -2.41 -1.18 8.55
C THR A 164 -3.03 -1.12 9.94
N LEU A 165 -3.43 -2.26 10.53
CA LEU A 165 -4.04 -2.33 11.87
C LEU A 165 -5.30 -1.45 12.04
N ILE A 166 -5.97 -1.12 10.95
CA ILE A 166 -7.21 -0.33 10.98
C ILE A 166 -8.41 -1.21 11.38
N LYS A 167 -8.25 -2.53 11.30
CA LYS A 167 -9.23 -3.48 11.80
C LYS A 167 -9.40 -3.25 13.31
N ASP A 168 -10.65 -3.18 13.78
CA ASP A 168 -10.93 -3.17 15.21
C ASP A 168 -10.32 -4.43 15.85
N ILE A 169 -9.21 -4.24 16.53
CA ILE A 169 -8.52 -5.29 17.27
C ILE A 169 -9.01 -5.25 18.71
N SER A 170 -9.23 -6.42 19.28
CA SER A 170 -9.55 -6.53 20.70
C SER A 170 -8.38 -6.00 21.55
N PRO A 171 -8.62 -5.56 22.80
CA PRO A 171 -7.53 -5.14 23.68
C PRO A 171 -6.45 -6.21 23.86
N PHE A 172 -6.82 -7.49 23.78
CA PHE A 172 -5.88 -8.61 23.85
C PHE A 172 -5.01 -8.70 22.58
N GLU A 173 -5.61 -8.59 21.39
CA GLU A 173 -4.86 -8.57 20.13
C GLU A 173 -3.93 -7.36 20.05
N ALA A 174 -4.36 -6.18 20.51
CA ALA A 174 -3.52 -5.00 20.62
C ALA A 174 -2.33 -5.24 21.56
N PHE A 175 -2.55 -5.85 22.71
CA PHE A 175 -1.50 -6.22 23.66
C PHE A 175 -0.49 -7.19 23.05
N VAL A 176 -0.98 -8.26 22.40
CA VAL A 176 -0.13 -9.26 21.73
C VAL A 176 0.71 -8.62 20.63
N LEU A 177 0.13 -7.68 19.85
CA LEU A 177 0.83 -6.97 18.81
C LEU A 177 1.93 -6.06 19.34
N VAL A 178 1.64 -5.28 20.39
CA VAL A 178 2.65 -4.44 21.08
C VAL A 178 3.76 -5.33 21.64
N LEU A 179 3.42 -6.44 22.26
CA LEU A 179 4.40 -7.38 22.80
C LEU A 179 5.25 -7.99 21.70
N LYS A 180 4.64 -8.38 20.57
CA LYS A 180 5.38 -8.88 19.41
C LYS A 180 6.34 -7.83 18.85
N THR A 181 5.87 -6.60 18.62
CA THR A 181 6.70 -5.51 18.11
C THR A 181 7.87 -5.22 19.05
N TYR A 182 7.61 -5.25 20.36
CA TYR A 182 8.65 -5.10 21.38
C TYR A 182 9.68 -6.22 21.31
N LEU A 183 9.23 -7.48 21.23
CA LEU A 183 10.12 -8.65 21.14
C LEU A 183 10.92 -8.68 19.83
N ASP A 184 10.29 -8.30 18.71
CA ASP A 184 10.97 -8.22 17.41
C ASP A 184 12.05 -7.13 17.35
N SER A 185 11.98 -6.11 18.23
CA SER A 185 12.98 -5.05 18.35
C SER A 185 14.27 -5.50 19.07
N PHE A 186 14.24 -6.65 19.73
CA PHE A 186 15.42 -7.20 20.42
C PHE A 186 16.03 -8.35 19.62
N ASP A 187 17.37 -8.37 19.53
CA ASP A 187 18.05 -9.57 19.02
C ASP A 187 17.81 -10.72 19.99
N LYS A 188 17.36 -11.88 19.48
CA LYS A 188 16.94 -13.05 20.28
C LYS A 188 17.98 -13.49 21.33
N LYS A 189 19.26 -13.19 21.10
CA LYS A 189 20.34 -13.47 22.05
C LYS A 189 20.44 -12.48 23.22
N GLU A 190 20.03 -11.23 23.00
CA GLU A 190 20.10 -10.19 24.04
C GLU A 190 18.92 -10.25 25.00
N VAL A 191 17.73 -10.71 24.54
CA VAL A 191 16.52 -10.78 25.36
C VAL A 191 16.71 -11.71 26.56
N GLY A 192 17.28 -12.89 26.33
CA GLY A 192 17.53 -13.85 27.42
C GLY A 192 18.50 -13.29 28.47
N GLN A 193 19.59 -12.67 28.02
CA GLN A 193 20.60 -12.07 28.91
C GLN A 193 20.08 -10.81 29.62
N SER A 194 19.31 -9.99 28.92
CA SER A 194 18.73 -8.78 29.51
C SER A 194 17.67 -9.11 30.57
N LEU A 195 16.84 -10.13 30.33
CA LEU A 195 15.80 -10.56 31.29
C LEU A 195 16.41 -11.17 32.55
N VAL A 196 17.43 -12.01 32.41
CA VAL A 196 18.20 -12.56 33.54
C VAL A 196 18.80 -11.42 34.36
N LYS A 197 19.48 -10.49 33.71
CA LYS A 197 20.11 -9.35 34.38
C LYS A 197 19.11 -8.47 35.12
N VAL A 198 17.98 -8.16 34.53
CA VAL A 198 16.90 -7.38 35.18
C VAL A 198 16.32 -8.12 36.39
N LEU A 199 16.14 -9.44 36.29
CA LEU A 199 15.65 -10.24 37.42
C LEU A 199 16.65 -10.28 38.56
N GLU A 200 17.94 -10.49 38.26
CA GLU A 200 19.02 -10.51 39.25
C GLU A 200 19.22 -9.14 39.93
N GLU A 201 19.16 -8.05 39.17
CA GLU A 201 19.24 -6.69 39.71
C GLU A 201 18.08 -6.34 40.65
N ASN A 202 16.91 -7.01 40.49
CA ASN A 202 15.76 -6.88 41.37
C ASN A 202 15.68 -7.98 42.45
N GLY A 203 16.73 -8.76 42.65
CA GLY A 203 16.83 -9.75 43.72
C GLY A 203 16.10 -11.06 43.44
N TYR A 204 15.74 -11.34 42.19
CA TYR A 204 15.12 -12.60 41.76
C TYR A 204 16.13 -13.52 41.13
N THR A 205 16.16 -14.78 41.53
CA THR A 205 16.98 -15.80 40.86
C THR A 205 16.08 -16.58 39.91
N PRO A 206 16.25 -16.44 38.56
CA PRO A 206 15.42 -17.17 37.60
C PRO A 206 15.76 -18.65 37.65
N TYR A 207 14.73 -19.51 37.69
CA TYR A 207 14.95 -20.95 37.57
C TYR A 207 15.10 -21.34 36.10
N LYS A 208 15.92 -22.38 35.85
CA LYS A 208 16.24 -22.83 34.49
C LYS A 208 14.97 -23.14 33.67
N TYR A 209 13.97 -23.79 34.26
CA TYR A 209 12.71 -24.10 33.55
C TYR A 209 11.93 -22.83 33.12
N GLN A 210 12.07 -21.72 33.83
CA GLN A 210 11.45 -20.45 33.45
C GLN A 210 12.14 -19.84 32.24
N LEU A 211 13.47 -19.90 32.21
CA LEU A 211 14.28 -19.44 31.07
C LEU A 211 14.02 -20.32 29.84
N ASP A 212 13.99 -21.64 30.01
CA ASP A 212 13.69 -22.59 28.93
C ASP A 212 12.26 -22.35 28.37
N ALA A 213 11.27 -22.03 29.22
CA ALA A 213 9.91 -21.69 28.78
C ALA A 213 9.86 -20.38 27.99
N VAL A 214 10.61 -19.35 28.40
CA VAL A 214 10.73 -18.08 27.65
C VAL A 214 11.40 -18.31 26.30
N GLU A 215 12.51 -19.07 26.26
CA GLU A 215 13.20 -19.40 25.01
C GLU A 215 12.31 -20.19 24.05
N GLN A 216 11.52 -21.17 24.56
CA GLN A 216 10.56 -21.93 23.76
C GLN A 216 9.43 -21.04 23.25
N ALA A 217 8.89 -20.14 24.06
CA ALA A 217 7.88 -19.19 23.66
C ALA A 217 8.38 -18.27 22.54
N LEU A 218 9.62 -17.79 22.65
CA LEU A 218 10.26 -16.95 21.64
C LEU A 218 10.60 -17.71 20.34
N ALA A 219 10.72 -19.03 20.39
CA ALA A 219 10.97 -19.86 19.20
C ALA A 219 9.69 -20.18 18.42
N ILE A 220 8.50 -20.01 19.04
CA ILE A 220 7.18 -20.27 18.44
C ILE A 220 6.60 -19.02 17.76
N ILE A 221 7.07 -17.83 18.16
CA ILE A 221 6.68 -16.53 17.61
C ILE A 221 7.60 -16.16 16.43
#